data_2600ea7f0ddccc2f286407d1b531a056
#
_entry.id   2600ea7f0ddccc2f286407d1b531a056
#
_cell.length_a   1.000
_cell.length_b   1.000
_cell.length_c   1.000
_cell.angle_alpha   90.00
_cell.angle_beta   90.00
_cell.angle_gamma   90.00
#
_symmetry.space_group_name_H-M   'P 1'
#
loop_
_entity.id
_entity.type
_entity.pdbx_description
1 polymer ?
#
loop_
_entity_poly.entity_id
_entity_poly.type
_entity_poly.pdbx_seq_one_letter_code
_entity_poly.pdbx_strand_id
1 'polypeptide(L)'
;MDTTARFAVALRSAAARHGDADLCVFAGDIADQAEPEAYRLFDSLRRALLIPQCVTLGNHDDRNVYLTYAENFETDPNGYVQCRRDIKGHCVLVLDSSEPGHERGGFPAPKLAWVAEQLANARRSGLKVIVILHHNPAALQMPVDTYRLSAPSDLLAVLKQSGADILQVIAGHCHISSAGSWGGLPCATLAGNHHRVEPFLRGRTGRQQCYEGPAHYGVVVSNGSDCAVHFEAYVGEADPMDGTLFPRKVDQAFEEVG
;
A
#
# COMPACT_ATOMS: atom_id res chain seq x y z
N MET A 1 2.49 -5.15 22.10
CA MET A 1 1.35 -4.99 21.15
C MET A 1 1.06 -6.34 20.49
N ASP A 2 -0.20 -6.76 20.44
CA ASP A 2 -0.63 -7.98 19.72
C ASP A 2 -0.98 -7.61 18.26
N THR A 3 -0.02 -7.87 17.36
CA THR A 3 -0.16 -7.55 15.92
C THR A 3 -1.21 -8.43 15.23
N THR A 4 -1.37 -9.68 15.68
CA THR A 4 -2.36 -10.63 15.15
C THR A 4 -3.78 -10.17 15.47
N ALA A 5 -4.05 -9.83 16.73
CA ALA A 5 -5.36 -9.31 17.13
C ALA A 5 -5.69 -8.00 16.38
N ARG A 6 -4.70 -7.15 16.21
CA ARG A 6 -4.82 -5.87 15.50
C ARG A 6 -5.12 -6.07 14.02
N PHE A 7 -4.45 -7.01 13.36
CA PHE A 7 -4.74 -7.38 11.97
C PHE A 7 -6.15 -7.95 11.81
N ALA A 8 -6.59 -8.81 12.73
CA ALA A 8 -7.96 -9.30 12.72
C ALA A 8 -9.02 -8.17 12.90
N VAL A 9 -8.70 -7.12 13.67
CA VAL A 9 -9.56 -5.92 13.76
C VAL A 9 -9.57 -5.17 12.42
N ALA A 10 -8.42 -5.00 11.76
CA ALA A 10 -8.33 -4.35 10.46
C ALA A 10 -9.20 -5.07 9.41
N LEU A 11 -9.11 -6.39 9.33
CA LEU A 11 -9.91 -7.20 8.39
C LEU A 11 -11.41 -7.08 8.66
N ARG A 12 -11.83 -7.12 9.93
CA ARG A 12 -13.25 -6.92 10.29
C ARG A 12 -13.75 -5.52 9.95
N SER A 13 -12.93 -4.49 10.22
CA SER A 13 -13.25 -3.10 9.87
C SER A 13 -13.40 -2.94 8.36
N ALA A 14 -12.44 -3.44 7.58
CA ALA A 14 -12.49 -3.39 6.12
C ALA A 14 -13.71 -4.14 5.57
N ALA A 15 -14.01 -5.33 6.07
CA ALA A 15 -15.19 -6.09 5.67
C ALA A 15 -16.51 -5.38 5.98
N ALA A 16 -16.59 -4.72 7.14
CA ALA A 16 -17.82 -4.04 7.59
C ALA A 16 -18.07 -2.71 6.88
N ARG A 17 -17.01 -1.95 6.59
CA ARG A 17 -17.11 -0.59 6.03
C ARG A 17 -16.97 -0.58 4.51
N HIS A 18 -16.19 -1.53 3.94
CA HIS A 18 -15.78 -1.56 2.53
C HIS A 18 -15.92 -2.96 1.92
N GLY A 19 -16.91 -3.75 2.37
CA GLY A 19 -17.10 -5.12 1.88
C GLY A 19 -17.41 -5.24 0.39
N ASP A 20 -17.77 -4.15 -0.26
CA ASP A 20 -18.01 -3.99 -1.69
C ASP A 20 -16.80 -3.47 -2.48
N ALA A 21 -15.66 -3.27 -1.83
CA ALA A 21 -14.44 -2.84 -2.52
C ALA A 21 -14.01 -3.84 -3.61
N ASP A 22 -13.48 -3.30 -4.70
CA ASP A 22 -13.07 -4.10 -5.86
C ASP A 22 -11.76 -4.87 -5.63
N LEU A 23 -10.90 -4.38 -4.71
CA LEU A 23 -9.60 -4.98 -4.42
C LEU A 23 -9.10 -4.58 -3.03
N CYS A 24 -8.54 -5.53 -2.30
CA CYS A 24 -7.74 -5.32 -1.11
C CYS A 24 -6.28 -5.65 -1.40
N VAL A 25 -5.35 -4.77 -1.06
CA VAL A 25 -3.91 -5.00 -1.24
C VAL A 25 -3.19 -5.06 0.09
N PHE A 26 -2.46 -6.13 0.33
CA PHE A 26 -1.54 -6.27 1.44
C PHE A 26 -0.15 -5.89 0.95
N ALA A 27 0.34 -4.74 1.42
CA ALA A 27 1.50 -4.07 0.84
C ALA A 27 2.82 -4.39 1.56
N GLY A 28 3.03 -5.66 1.92
CA GLY A 28 4.30 -6.16 2.48
C GLY A 28 4.42 -6.10 4.00
N ASP A 29 5.55 -6.58 4.50
CA ASP A 29 5.84 -6.81 5.92
C ASP A 29 4.77 -7.69 6.57
N ILE A 30 4.53 -8.86 5.95
CA ILE A 30 3.56 -9.84 6.40
C ILE A 30 4.05 -10.55 7.67
N ALA A 31 5.34 -10.83 7.74
CA ALA A 31 6.03 -11.41 8.89
C ALA A 31 7.09 -10.44 9.42
N ASP A 32 7.51 -10.56 10.68
CA ASP A 32 8.56 -9.70 11.26
C ASP A 32 9.97 -10.24 10.93
N GLN A 33 10.16 -11.55 10.96
CA GLN A 33 11.42 -12.21 10.65
C GLN A 33 11.22 -13.39 9.69
N ALA A 34 10.28 -13.26 8.77
CA ALA A 34 9.94 -14.26 7.77
C ALA A 34 9.55 -15.65 8.35
N GLU A 35 8.92 -15.68 9.52
CA GLU A 35 8.53 -16.93 10.15
C GLU A 35 7.44 -17.65 9.34
N PRO A 36 7.60 -18.95 9.05
CA PRO A 36 6.59 -19.73 8.31
C PRO A 36 5.19 -19.69 8.95
N GLU A 37 5.14 -19.67 10.29
CA GLU A 37 3.90 -19.62 11.05
C GLU A 37 3.17 -18.30 10.85
N ALA A 38 3.88 -17.18 10.69
CA ALA A 38 3.29 -15.87 10.41
C ALA A 38 2.58 -15.87 9.06
N TYR A 39 3.17 -16.46 8.03
CA TYR A 39 2.54 -16.57 6.70
C TYR A 39 1.29 -17.44 6.71
N ARG A 40 1.33 -18.60 7.42
CA ARG A 40 0.14 -19.46 7.57
C ARG A 40 -0.97 -18.75 8.35
N LEU A 41 -0.63 -18.02 9.40
CA LEU A 41 -1.57 -17.26 10.20
C LEU A 41 -2.20 -16.12 9.40
N PHE A 42 -1.39 -15.38 8.66
CA PHE A 42 -1.85 -14.34 7.73
C PHE A 42 -2.88 -14.91 6.74
N ASP A 43 -2.57 -16.02 6.07
CA ASP A 43 -3.49 -16.67 5.14
C ASP A 43 -4.77 -17.15 5.82
N SER A 44 -4.66 -17.72 7.01
CA SER A 44 -5.83 -18.14 7.79
C SER A 44 -6.78 -16.97 8.10
N LEU A 45 -6.22 -15.82 8.50
CA LEU A 45 -7.00 -14.64 8.87
C LEU A 45 -7.62 -13.95 7.64
N ARG A 46 -6.85 -13.75 6.57
CA ARG A 46 -7.32 -13.00 5.38
C ARG A 46 -8.39 -13.74 4.59
N ARG A 47 -8.54 -15.07 4.74
CA ARG A 47 -9.62 -15.85 4.11
C ARG A 47 -11.02 -15.39 4.51
N ALA A 48 -11.17 -14.75 5.67
CA ALA A 48 -12.44 -14.19 6.11
C ALA A 48 -12.86 -12.93 5.31
N LEU A 49 -11.93 -12.29 4.64
CA LEU A 49 -12.19 -11.12 3.80
C LEU A 49 -12.58 -11.58 2.39
N LEU A 50 -13.81 -11.33 1.99
CA LEU A 50 -14.35 -11.77 0.70
C LEU A 50 -14.01 -10.84 -0.47
N ILE A 51 -13.41 -9.68 -0.19
CA ILE A 51 -12.90 -8.75 -1.21
C ILE A 51 -11.76 -9.46 -1.99
N PRO A 52 -11.68 -9.35 -3.32
CA PRO A 52 -10.54 -9.83 -4.10
C PRO A 52 -9.21 -9.30 -3.54
N GLN A 53 -8.17 -10.11 -3.48
CA GLN A 53 -6.95 -9.78 -2.76
C GLN A 53 -5.71 -9.84 -3.65
N CYS A 54 -4.76 -8.93 -3.40
CA CYS A 54 -3.38 -9.00 -3.87
C CYS A 54 -2.42 -8.86 -2.70
N VAL A 55 -1.26 -9.50 -2.80
CA VAL A 55 -0.20 -9.44 -1.80
C VAL A 55 1.10 -9.07 -2.50
N THR A 56 1.92 -8.24 -1.86
CA THR A 56 3.33 -8.07 -2.18
C THR A 56 4.17 -8.18 -0.92
N LEU A 57 5.49 -8.21 -1.04
CA LEU A 57 6.41 -8.39 0.07
C LEU A 57 7.10 -7.09 0.48
N GLY A 58 7.49 -7.03 1.76
CA GLY A 58 8.32 -5.99 2.34
C GLY A 58 9.73 -6.47 2.68
N ASN A 59 10.47 -5.67 3.42
CA ASN A 59 11.84 -6.00 3.79
C ASN A 59 11.95 -7.01 4.96
N HIS A 60 10.91 -7.17 5.75
CA HIS A 60 10.82 -8.17 6.82
C HIS A 60 10.46 -9.56 6.28
N ASP A 61 9.98 -9.65 5.03
CA ASP A 61 9.59 -10.91 4.41
C ASP A 61 10.79 -11.58 3.69
N ASP A 62 10.83 -12.91 3.71
CA ASP A 62 11.67 -13.71 2.82
C ASP A 62 10.80 -14.33 1.70
N ARG A 63 11.11 -14.01 0.44
CA ARG A 63 10.33 -14.47 -0.70
C ARG A 63 10.30 -16.00 -0.83
N ASN A 64 11.42 -16.69 -0.57
CA ASN A 64 11.47 -18.14 -0.69
C ASN A 64 10.63 -18.81 0.41
N VAL A 65 10.71 -18.28 1.63
CA VAL A 65 9.89 -18.77 2.74
C VAL A 65 8.42 -18.48 2.46
N TYR A 66 8.08 -17.26 2.03
CA TYR A 66 6.70 -16.93 1.66
C TYR A 66 6.15 -17.88 0.60
N LEU A 67 6.86 -18.08 -0.52
CA LEU A 67 6.43 -18.97 -1.61
C LEU A 67 6.33 -20.45 -1.19
N THR A 68 7.02 -20.85 -0.12
CA THR A 68 6.97 -22.22 0.41
C THR A 68 5.77 -22.44 1.33
N TYR A 69 5.38 -21.43 2.12
CA TYR A 69 4.44 -21.62 3.23
C TYR A 69 3.13 -20.82 3.10
N ALA A 70 3.10 -19.80 2.25
CA ALA A 70 1.87 -19.07 1.95
C ALA A 70 0.98 -19.84 0.96
N GLU A 71 -0.30 -19.57 1.02
CA GLU A 71 -1.30 -20.12 0.09
C GLU A 71 -1.89 -19.01 -0.78
N ASN A 72 -2.33 -19.36 -2.01
CA ASN A 72 -3.04 -18.45 -2.91
C ASN A 72 -2.28 -17.14 -3.17
N PHE A 73 -1.00 -17.25 -3.51
CA PHE A 73 -0.16 -16.14 -3.95
C PHE A 73 -0.06 -16.09 -5.48
N GLU A 74 0.34 -14.96 -5.98
CA GLU A 74 0.65 -14.77 -7.40
C GLU A 74 2.09 -14.27 -7.56
N THR A 75 2.71 -14.71 -8.63
CA THR A 75 4.03 -14.23 -9.04
C THR A 75 4.00 -13.77 -10.48
N ASP A 76 4.90 -12.85 -10.81
CA ASP A 76 5.22 -12.57 -12.20
C ASP A 76 6.00 -13.75 -12.85
N PRO A 77 6.25 -13.72 -14.15
CA PRO A 77 7.04 -14.78 -14.82
C PRO A 77 8.48 -14.96 -14.30
N ASN A 78 9.01 -13.99 -13.55
CA ASN A 78 10.34 -14.04 -12.94
C ASN A 78 10.32 -14.52 -11.48
N GLY A 79 9.15 -14.86 -10.94
CA GLY A 79 8.98 -15.36 -9.57
C GLY A 79 8.90 -14.28 -8.49
N TYR A 80 8.72 -13.00 -8.85
CA TYR A 80 8.48 -11.94 -7.89
C TYR A 80 7.01 -11.92 -7.46
N VAL A 81 6.73 -11.65 -6.18
CA VAL A 81 5.37 -11.58 -5.63
C VAL A 81 4.74 -10.24 -6.00
N GLN A 82 4.37 -10.13 -7.25
CA GLN A 82 3.78 -8.93 -7.84
C GLN A 82 2.71 -9.30 -8.86
N CYS A 83 1.72 -8.42 -9.02
CA CYS A 83 0.60 -8.69 -9.90
C CYS A 83 0.03 -7.44 -10.56
N ARG A 84 -0.79 -7.65 -11.57
CA ARG A 84 -1.63 -6.65 -12.23
C ARG A 84 -3.09 -7.01 -12.06
N ARG A 85 -3.93 -5.99 -11.83
CA ARG A 85 -5.39 -6.09 -11.85
C ARG A 85 -5.98 -4.98 -12.70
N ASP A 86 -6.77 -5.38 -13.69
CA ASP A 86 -7.54 -4.43 -14.49
C ASP A 86 -8.97 -4.39 -13.95
N ILE A 87 -9.37 -3.25 -13.41
CA ILE A 87 -10.61 -3.08 -12.66
C ILE A 87 -11.26 -1.76 -13.06
N LYS A 88 -12.47 -1.78 -13.61
CA LYS A 88 -13.31 -0.60 -13.88
C LYS A 88 -12.53 0.56 -14.54
N GLY A 89 -11.77 0.27 -15.60
CA GLY A 89 -10.98 1.27 -16.31
C GLY A 89 -9.63 1.63 -15.69
N HIS A 90 -9.24 0.95 -14.63
CA HIS A 90 -7.94 1.11 -13.96
C HIS A 90 -7.07 -0.13 -14.10
N CYS A 91 -5.76 0.10 -14.18
CA CYS A 91 -4.72 -0.90 -14.03
C CYS A 91 -4.04 -0.71 -12.67
N VAL A 92 -4.29 -1.59 -11.72
CA VAL A 92 -3.60 -1.61 -10.42
C VAL A 92 -2.37 -2.50 -10.54
N LEU A 93 -1.19 -1.91 -10.39
CA LEU A 93 0.09 -2.60 -10.34
C LEU A 93 0.55 -2.73 -8.89
N VAL A 94 0.59 -3.96 -8.38
CA VAL A 94 1.12 -4.29 -7.06
C VAL A 94 2.51 -4.84 -7.25
N LEU A 95 3.53 -4.11 -6.81
CA LEU A 95 4.94 -4.35 -7.15
C LEU A 95 5.74 -4.90 -5.97
N ASP A 96 6.48 -5.97 -6.19
CA ASP A 96 7.45 -6.51 -5.23
C ASP A 96 8.72 -5.67 -5.22
N SER A 97 8.84 -4.78 -4.25
CA SER A 97 10.04 -3.97 -4.04
C SER A 97 11.04 -4.60 -3.07
N SER A 98 10.75 -5.80 -2.52
CA SER A 98 11.66 -6.48 -1.59
C SER A 98 12.93 -6.98 -2.29
N GLU A 99 14.05 -6.91 -1.58
CA GLU A 99 15.34 -7.48 -2.01
C GLU A 99 15.87 -8.38 -0.90
N PRO A 100 16.12 -9.66 -1.15
CA PRO A 100 16.54 -10.60 -0.12
C PRO A 100 17.77 -10.15 0.65
N GLY A 101 17.68 -10.12 1.98
CA GLY A 101 18.77 -9.73 2.88
C GLY A 101 19.05 -8.22 2.94
N HIS A 102 18.18 -7.39 2.37
CA HIS A 102 18.31 -5.94 2.39
C HIS A 102 17.07 -5.27 2.99
N GLU A 103 17.31 -4.26 3.84
CA GLU A 103 16.22 -3.42 4.39
C GLU A 103 15.71 -2.39 3.36
N ARG A 104 16.49 -2.11 2.34
CA ARG A 104 16.14 -1.19 1.26
C ARG A 104 15.50 -1.95 0.11
N GLY A 105 14.45 -1.36 -0.45
CA GLY A 105 13.83 -1.91 -1.65
C GLY A 105 14.65 -1.74 -2.92
N GLY A 106 14.36 -2.55 -3.93
CA GLY A 106 15.05 -2.51 -5.21
C GLY A 106 14.19 -2.97 -6.38
N PHE A 107 14.56 -2.45 -7.56
CA PHE A 107 13.98 -2.87 -8.83
C PHE A 107 15.11 -3.25 -9.80
N PRO A 108 15.65 -4.49 -9.71
CA PRO A 108 16.59 -5.00 -10.71
C PRO A 108 15.94 -5.05 -12.09
N ALA A 109 16.77 -5.17 -13.12
CA ALA A 109 16.34 -5.08 -14.52
C ALA A 109 15.12 -5.96 -14.88
N PRO A 110 15.00 -7.22 -14.40
CA PRO A 110 13.79 -8.02 -14.69
C PRO A 110 12.50 -7.42 -14.12
N LYS A 111 12.53 -6.87 -12.89
CA LYS A 111 11.36 -6.18 -12.31
C LYS A 111 11.00 -4.93 -13.12
N LEU A 112 11.98 -4.10 -13.47
CA LEU A 112 11.77 -2.89 -14.30
C LEU A 112 11.20 -3.23 -15.67
N ALA A 113 11.71 -4.29 -16.32
CA ALA A 113 11.22 -4.74 -17.61
C ALA A 113 9.75 -5.17 -17.54
N TRP A 114 9.38 -5.94 -16.51
CA TRP A 114 7.99 -6.34 -16.30
C TRP A 114 7.09 -5.12 -16.07
N VAL A 115 7.50 -4.17 -15.23
CA VAL A 115 6.74 -2.92 -14.99
C VAL A 115 6.55 -2.16 -16.31
N ALA A 116 7.60 -2.01 -17.11
CA ALA A 116 7.52 -1.32 -18.40
C ALA A 116 6.53 -1.99 -19.35
N GLU A 117 6.51 -3.32 -19.40
CA GLU A 117 5.58 -4.09 -20.21
C GLU A 117 4.13 -3.86 -19.74
N GLN A 118 3.86 -3.94 -18.41
CA GLN A 118 2.52 -3.75 -17.87
C GLN A 118 2.00 -2.33 -18.13
N LEU A 119 2.87 -1.32 -18.01
CA LEU A 119 2.51 0.07 -18.31
C LEU A 119 2.21 0.27 -19.81
N ALA A 120 3.01 -0.33 -20.70
CA ALA A 120 2.73 -0.29 -22.13
C ALA A 120 1.38 -0.93 -22.46
N ASN A 121 1.05 -2.05 -21.79
CA ASN A 121 -0.25 -2.72 -21.92
C ASN A 121 -1.39 -1.83 -21.42
N ALA A 122 -1.23 -1.22 -20.23
CA ALA A 122 -2.23 -0.30 -19.65
C ALA A 122 -2.50 0.90 -20.59
N ARG A 123 -1.43 1.52 -21.10
CA ARG A 123 -1.53 2.61 -22.05
C ARG A 123 -2.29 2.21 -23.32
N ARG A 124 -1.95 1.04 -23.93
CA ARG A 124 -2.66 0.56 -25.14
C ARG A 124 -4.15 0.32 -24.90
N SER A 125 -4.51 -0.10 -23.69
CA SER A 125 -5.90 -0.32 -23.28
C SER A 125 -6.60 0.94 -22.75
N GLY A 126 -5.93 2.09 -22.72
CA GLY A 126 -6.49 3.34 -22.21
C GLY A 126 -6.78 3.33 -20.70
N LEU A 127 -6.12 2.43 -19.95
CA LEU A 127 -6.35 2.29 -18.50
C LEU A 127 -5.56 3.33 -17.72
N LYS A 128 -6.16 3.84 -16.67
CA LYS A 128 -5.51 4.67 -15.65
C LYS A 128 -4.72 3.80 -14.70
N VAL A 129 -3.55 4.22 -14.26
CA VAL A 129 -2.64 3.35 -13.49
C VAL A 129 -2.55 3.80 -12.03
N ILE A 130 -2.72 2.85 -11.12
CA ILE A 130 -2.41 2.99 -9.70
C ILE A 130 -1.28 2.04 -9.38
N VAL A 131 -0.19 2.54 -8.79
CA VAL A 131 0.99 1.76 -8.43
C VAL A 131 1.06 1.60 -6.93
N ILE A 132 1.16 0.37 -6.45
CA ILE A 132 1.28 0.03 -5.03
C ILE A 132 2.56 -0.77 -4.83
N LEU A 133 3.38 -0.38 -3.85
CA LEU A 133 4.62 -1.08 -3.49
C LEU A 133 4.87 -0.95 -1.99
N HIS A 134 5.79 -1.76 -1.45
CA HIS A 134 6.11 -1.65 -0.03
C HIS A 134 6.99 -0.43 0.28
N HIS A 135 8.19 -0.35 -0.30
CA HIS A 135 9.17 0.70 0.02
C HIS A 135 8.79 2.04 -0.60
N ASN A 136 8.74 3.09 0.23
CA ASN A 136 8.46 4.44 -0.26
C ASN A 136 9.55 4.92 -1.24
N PRO A 137 9.15 5.40 -2.43
CA PRO A 137 10.10 5.93 -3.40
C PRO A 137 10.46 7.41 -3.12
N ALA A 138 9.50 8.18 -2.57
CA ALA A 138 9.71 9.58 -2.21
C ALA A 138 10.48 9.70 -0.89
N ALA A 139 11.34 10.71 -0.78
CA ALA A 139 11.96 11.06 0.49
C ALA A 139 10.97 11.82 1.37
N LEU A 140 10.84 11.39 2.63
CA LEU A 140 9.99 12.00 3.64
C LEU A 140 10.73 13.04 4.51
N GLN A 141 12.03 13.22 4.27
CA GLN A 141 12.94 14.04 5.10
C GLN A 141 13.02 13.54 6.55
N MET A 142 12.95 12.24 6.74
CA MET A 142 12.91 11.51 8.00
C MET A 142 14.00 10.43 8.06
N PRO A 143 14.37 9.91 9.24
CA PRO A 143 15.35 8.82 9.36
C PRO A 143 15.04 7.58 8.54
N VAL A 144 13.75 7.27 8.36
CA VAL A 144 13.29 6.11 7.55
C VAL A 144 13.73 6.19 6.08
N ASP A 145 14.09 7.36 5.57
CA ASP A 145 14.62 7.52 4.20
C ASP A 145 15.91 6.71 3.97
N THR A 146 16.60 6.30 5.05
CA THR A 146 17.75 5.39 4.99
C THR A 146 17.36 4.03 4.41
N TYR A 147 16.13 3.59 4.64
CA TYR A 147 15.62 2.26 4.27
C TYR A 147 14.64 2.28 3.08
N ARG A 148 14.39 3.44 2.48
CA ARG A 148 13.51 3.57 1.32
C ARG A 148 14.05 2.83 0.09
N LEU A 149 13.33 2.90 -1.03
CA LEU A 149 13.77 2.38 -2.33
C LEU A 149 15.19 2.88 -2.68
N SER A 150 16.10 1.97 -3.06
CA SER A 150 17.53 2.25 -3.21
C SER A 150 17.86 3.10 -4.43
N ALA A 151 17.22 2.82 -5.57
CA ALA A 151 17.37 3.55 -6.83
C ALA A 151 16.00 4.04 -7.34
N PRO A 152 15.35 5.00 -6.65
CA PRO A 152 14.00 5.42 -7.02
C PRO A 152 13.92 6.09 -8.39
N SER A 153 15.04 6.65 -8.89
CA SER A 153 15.13 7.25 -10.23
C SER A 153 14.85 6.26 -11.36
N ASP A 154 15.21 5.00 -11.19
CA ASP A 154 15.09 3.99 -12.24
C ASP A 154 13.62 3.60 -12.44
N LEU A 155 12.90 3.34 -11.34
CA LEU A 155 11.45 3.12 -11.40
C LEU A 155 10.72 4.38 -11.90
N LEU A 156 11.12 5.58 -11.42
CA LEU A 156 10.52 6.84 -11.87
C LEU A 156 10.68 7.03 -13.38
N ALA A 157 11.86 6.71 -13.91
CA ALA A 157 12.14 6.79 -15.35
C ALA A 157 11.19 5.87 -16.14
N VAL A 158 11.02 4.61 -15.69
CA VAL A 158 10.09 3.65 -16.33
C VAL A 158 8.65 4.18 -16.28
N LEU A 159 8.18 4.66 -15.13
CA LEU A 159 6.83 5.21 -14.99
C LEU A 159 6.61 6.38 -15.95
N LYS A 160 7.53 7.34 -15.99
CA LYS A 160 7.38 8.56 -16.81
C LYS A 160 7.54 8.31 -18.31
N GLN A 161 8.48 7.45 -18.70
CA GLN A 161 8.76 7.15 -20.11
C GLN A 161 7.67 6.26 -20.73
N SER A 162 6.90 5.54 -19.93
CA SER A 162 5.81 4.69 -20.41
C SER A 162 4.73 5.47 -21.15
N GLY A 163 4.52 6.74 -20.81
CA GLY A 163 3.39 7.55 -21.28
C GLY A 163 2.03 7.03 -20.83
N ALA A 164 2.00 6.13 -19.84
CA ALA A 164 0.78 5.71 -19.17
C ALA A 164 0.30 6.82 -18.22
N ASP A 165 -1.00 6.87 -17.98
CA ASP A 165 -1.61 7.85 -17.08
C ASP A 165 -1.55 7.33 -15.64
N ILE A 166 -0.55 7.77 -14.89
CA ILE A 166 -0.31 7.36 -13.50
C ILE A 166 -1.11 8.28 -12.58
N LEU A 167 -2.20 7.79 -12.00
CA LEU A 167 -3.04 8.56 -11.07
C LEU A 167 -2.42 8.67 -9.69
N GLN A 168 -1.82 7.57 -9.19
CA GLN A 168 -1.35 7.51 -7.80
C GLN A 168 -0.24 6.49 -7.64
N VAL A 169 0.72 6.80 -6.76
CA VAL A 169 1.71 5.86 -6.21
C VAL A 169 1.46 5.76 -4.71
N ILE A 170 1.36 4.54 -4.18
CA ILE A 170 1.06 4.28 -2.77
C ILE A 170 2.12 3.34 -2.20
N ALA A 171 2.64 3.68 -1.03
CA ALA A 171 3.65 2.86 -0.35
C ALA A 171 3.32 2.62 1.13
N GLY A 172 3.88 1.56 1.69
CA GLY A 172 3.89 1.24 3.12
C GLY A 172 5.19 1.64 3.81
N HIS A 173 5.79 0.70 4.53
CA HIS A 173 7.16 0.69 5.08
C HIS A 173 7.48 1.72 6.17
N CYS A 174 7.18 2.98 5.92
CA CYS A 174 7.64 4.09 6.77
C CYS A 174 6.77 4.34 8.01
N HIS A 175 5.74 3.55 8.25
CA HIS A 175 4.85 3.60 9.41
C HIS A 175 4.29 5.00 9.72
N ILE A 176 4.13 5.82 8.69
CA ILE A 176 3.52 7.14 8.76
C ILE A 176 2.65 7.39 7.54
N SER A 177 1.46 7.95 7.76
CA SER A 177 0.60 8.42 6.67
C SER A 177 1.08 9.78 6.21
N SER A 178 1.42 9.90 4.93
CA SER A 178 1.79 11.18 4.33
C SER A 178 1.32 11.26 2.88
N ALA A 179 1.12 12.46 2.38
CA ALA A 179 0.78 12.75 1.01
C ALA A 179 1.72 13.79 0.43
N GLY A 180 2.07 13.63 -0.85
CA GLY A 180 2.99 14.52 -1.54
C GLY A 180 3.16 14.14 -2.99
N SER A 181 4.33 14.44 -3.54
CA SER A 181 4.67 14.07 -4.91
C SER A 181 6.06 13.48 -5.00
N TRP A 182 6.25 12.59 -5.96
CA TRP A 182 7.52 11.98 -6.29
C TRP A 182 7.81 12.16 -7.78
N GLY A 183 8.76 13.03 -8.09
CA GLY A 183 9.10 13.36 -9.48
C GLY A 183 7.92 13.91 -10.29
N GLY A 184 6.95 14.55 -9.65
CA GLY A 184 5.74 15.06 -10.27
C GLY A 184 4.55 14.09 -10.30
N LEU A 185 4.73 12.83 -9.85
CA LEU A 185 3.64 11.88 -9.67
C LEU A 185 3.03 12.03 -8.27
N PRO A 186 1.71 11.98 -8.11
CA PRO A 186 1.08 11.91 -6.79
C PRO A 186 1.59 10.70 -6.01
N CYS A 187 1.95 10.88 -4.75
CA CYS A 187 2.51 9.82 -3.91
C CYS A 187 1.98 9.91 -2.50
N ALA A 188 1.57 8.78 -1.93
CA ALA A 188 1.12 8.66 -0.55
C ALA A 188 1.83 7.51 0.14
N THR A 189 1.99 7.60 1.48
CA THR A 189 2.43 6.50 2.33
C THR A 189 1.38 6.20 3.38
N LEU A 190 1.32 4.95 3.84
CA LEU A 190 0.37 4.47 4.84
C LEU A 190 1.11 4.06 6.11
N ALA A 191 0.55 4.42 7.27
CA ALA A 191 1.11 4.04 8.56
C ALA A 191 1.06 2.53 8.83
N GLY A 192 0.08 1.85 8.23
CA GLY A 192 -0.05 0.40 8.35
C GLY A 192 -0.62 -0.07 9.68
N ASN A 193 -0.49 -1.39 9.89
CA ASN A 193 -1.16 -2.13 10.96
C ASN A 193 -0.35 -2.23 12.25
N HIS A 194 0.96 -2.03 12.21
CA HIS A 194 1.85 -2.24 13.35
C HIS A 194 1.90 -1.01 14.25
N HIS A 195 3.00 -0.34 14.38
CA HIS A 195 3.17 0.91 15.13
C HIS A 195 3.10 2.11 14.19
N ARG A 196 2.94 3.28 14.74
CA ARG A 196 3.04 4.56 14.04
C ARG A 196 4.33 5.26 14.47
N VAL A 197 5.02 5.85 13.52
CA VAL A 197 6.19 6.69 13.76
C VAL A 197 5.76 8.17 13.75
N GLU A 198 6.31 8.99 14.66
CA GLU A 198 6.07 10.43 14.61
C GLU A 198 6.83 11.09 13.44
N PRO A 199 6.35 12.21 12.90
CA PRO A 199 7.12 13.02 11.97
C PRO A 199 8.38 13.60 12.64
N PHE A 200 9.53 12.96 12.41
CA PHE A 200 10.82 13.41 12.93
C PHE A 200 11.65 14.03 11.81
N LEU A 201 11.36 15.28 11.49
CA LEU A 201 11.93 15.97 10.34
C LEU A 201 13.41 16.33 10.55
N ARG A 202 14.13 16.43 9.43
CA ARG A 202 15.54 16.81 9.40
C ARG A 202 15.79 18.12 10.20
N GLY A 203 16.82 18.10 11.03
CA GLY A 203 17.18 19.24 11.90
C GLY A 203 16.60 19.16 13.33
N ARG A 204 15.70 18.22 13.61
CA ARG A 204 15.30 17.93 14.99
C ARG A 204 16.41 17.21 15.74
N THR A 205 16.50 17.46 17.05
CA THR A 205 17.40 16.78 17.98
C THR A 205 16.61 15.80 18.85
N GLY A 206 17.24 14.74 19.33
CA GLY A 206 16.62 13.72 20.15
C GLY A 206 16.40 12.41 19.40
N ARG A 207 15.44 11.61 19.86
CA ARG A 207 15.07 10.33 19.26
C ARG A 207 13.65 10.41 18.69
N GLN A 208 13.46 9.84 17.52
CA GLN A 208 12.14 9.62 16.95
C GLN A 208 11.32 8.69 17.85
N GLN A 209 10.06 9.04 18.08
CA GLN A 209 9.15 8.24 18.89
C GLN A 209 8.31 7.34 18.02
N CYS A 210 8.01 6.16 18.55
CA CYS A 210 7.04 5.20 17.98
C CYS A 210 5.86 5.05 18.93
N TYR A 211 4.68 4.91 18.37
CA TYR A 211 3.42 4.83 19.11
C TYR A 211 2.62 3.61 18.67
N GLU A 212 1.93 2.99 19.60
CA GLU A 212 1.07 1.84 19.30
C GLU A 212 -0.15 2.20 18.44
N GLY A 213 -0.69 3.39 18.54
CA GLY A 213 -1.88 3.80 17.83
C GLY A 213 -1.79 5.20 17.21
N PRO A 214 -2.81 5.64 16.46
CA PRO A 214 -3.84 4.83 15.83
C PRO A 214 -3.30 3.98 14.67
N ALA A 215 -3.99 2.86 14.34
CA ALA A 215 -3.68 2.06 13.16
C ALA A 215 -4.61 2.43 12.01
N HIS A 216 -4.07 2.47 10.78
CA HIS A 216 -4.78 2.89 9.59
C HIS A 216 -4.62 1.89 8.46
N TYR A 217 -5.62 1.84 7.57
CA TYR A 217 -5.46 1.37 6.20
C TYR A 217 -5.79 2.51 5.22
N GLY A 218 -5.41 2.36 3.97
CA GLY A 218 -5.77 3.28 2.91
C GLY A 218 -7.04 2.83 2.20
N VAL A 219 -8.00 3.72 2.03
CA VAL A 219 -9.14 3.53 1.13
C VAL A 219 -8.90 4.37 -0.11
N VAL A 220 -8.77 3.72 -1.25
CA VAL A 220 -8.50 4.36 -2.53
C VAL A 220 -9.80 4.40 -3.33
N VAL A 221 -10.22 5.59 -3.69
CA VAL A 221 -11.39 5.79 -4.54
C VAL A 221 -10.99 6.54 -5.81
N SER A 222 -11.52 6.11 -6.95
CA SER A 222 -11.25 6.77 -8.23
C SER A 222 -12.46 6.68 -9.14
N ASN A 223 -12.72 7.78 -9.87
CA ASN A 223 -13.74 7.85 -10.92
C ASN A 223 -13.14 7.84 -12.34
N GLY A 224 -11.84 7.57 -12.45
CA GLY A 224 -11.08 7.60 -13.71
C GLY A 224 -10.45 8.95 -14.06
N SER A 225 -10.92 10.05 -13.49
CA SER A 225 -10.30 11.39 -13.59
C SER A 225 -9.58 11.75 -12.30
N ASP A 226 -10.23 11.50 -11.19
CA ASP A 226 -9.72 11.79 -9.85
C ASP A 226 -9.35 10.50 -9.14
N CYS A 227 -8.36 10.58 -8.25
CA CYS A 227 -7.98 9.51 -7.37
C CYS A 227 -7.67 10.09 -5.99
N ALA A 228 -8.37 9.61 -4.97
CA ALA A 228 -8.14 10.01 -3.58
C ALA A 228 -7.71 8.81 -2.74
N VAL A 229 -6.81 9.07 -1.80
CA VAL A 229 -6.39 8.10 -0.78
C VAL A 229 -6.84 8.63 0.59
N HIS A 230 -7.82 7.95 1.18
CA HIS A 230 -8.27 8.23 2.53
C HIS A 230 -7.46 7.40 3.53
N PHE A 231 -6.99 8.02 4.59
CA PHE A 231 -6.28 7.37 5.69
C PHE A 231 -7.30 7.04 6.78
N GLU A 232 -7.85 5.83 6.77
CA GLU A 232 -8.91 5.46 7.66
C GLU A 232 -8.38 4.72 8.90
N ALA A 233 -8.65 5.30 10.08
CA ALA A 233 -8.31 4.67 11.35
C ALA A 233 -9.33 3.57 11.69
N TYR A 234 -8.85 2.44 12.22
CA TYR A 234 -9.69 1.35 12.74
C TYR A 234 -9.36 0.98 14.19
N VAL A 235 -8.32 1.60 14.75
CA VAL A 235 -7.95 1.53 16.16
C VAL A 235 -7.59 2.93 16.63
N GLY A 236 -8.12 3.32 17.81
CA GLY A 236 -7.82 4.61 18.41
C GLY A 236 -8.66 5.76 17.86
N GLU A 237 -9.77 5.46 17.18
CA GLU A 237 -10.81 6.47 16.90
C GLU A 237 -11.48 6.91 18.20
N ALA A 238 -11.75 8.22 18.29
CA ALA A 238 -12.60 8.76 19.34
C ALA A 238 -14.07 8.39 19.09
N ASP A 239 -14.90 8.53 20.13
CA ASP A 239 -16.34 8.35 19.98
C ASP A 239 -16.91 9.31 18.92
N PRO A 240 -17.89 8.89 18.12
CA PRO A 240 -18.53 9.75 17.15
C PRO A 240 -19.11 10.99 17.81
N MET A 241 -18.87 12.14 17.22
CA MET A 241 -19.52 13.38 17.64
C MET A 241 -21.01 13.35 17.26
N ASP A 242 -21.86 14.09 18.02
CA ASP A 242 -23.25 14.28 17.65
C ASP A 242 -23.35 14.84 16.22
N GLY A 243 -24.08 14.14 15.33
CA GLY A 243 -24.26 14.48 13.93
C GLY A 243 -25.00 15.80 13.64
N THR A 244 -25.42 16.55 14.68
CA THR A 244 -26.07 17.87 14.53
C THR A 244 -25.19 18.92 13.89
N LEU A 245 -23.85 18.72 13.85
CA LEU A 245 -22.91 19.59 13.12
C LEU A 245 -23.03 19.48 11.59
N PHE A 246 -23.63 18.40 11.09
CA PHE A 246 -23.82 18.15 9.64
C PHE A 246 -25.29 17.81 9.40
N PRO A 247 -26.21 18.81 9.38
CA PRO A 247 -27.65 18.58 9.30
C PRO A 247 -28.14 18.03 7.94
N ARG A 248 -27.27 17.92 6.94
CA ARG A 248 -27.63 17.34 5.64
C ARG A 248 -27.54 15.80 5.70
N LYS A 249 -28.56 15.14 5.15
CA LYS A 249 -28.48 13.70 4.90
C LYS A 249 -27.38 13.45 3.86
N VAL A 250 -26.59 12.42 4.07
CA VAL A 250 -25.44 12.03 3.20
C VAL A 250 -25.89 11.91 1.74
N ASP A 251 -27.07 11.32 1.48
CA ASP A 251 -27.61 11.12 0.15
C ASP A 251 -27.83 12.44 -0.61
N GLN A 252 -28.24 13.51 0.09
CA GLN A 252 -28.43 14.83 -0.53
C GLN A 252 -27.11 15.54 -0.88
N ALA A 253 -26.03 15.22 -0.20
CA ALA A 253 -24.73 15.82 -0.47
C ALA A 253 -24.08 15.24 -1.75
N PHE A 254 -24.38 14.00 -2.10
CA PHE A 254 -23.86 13.38 -3.32
C PHE A 254 -24.63 13.80 -4.58
N GLU A 255 -25.91 14.15 -4.48
CA GLU A 255 -26.72 14.64 -5.60
C GLU A 255 -26.28 16.05 -6.09
N GLU A 256 -25.63 16.85 -5.22
CA GLU A 256 -25.18 18.22 -5.54
C GLU A 256 -23.77 18.29 -6.17
N VAL A 257 -23.02 17.18 -6.18
CA VAL A 257 -21.60 17.11 -6.59
C VAL A 257 -21.40 16.26 -7.85
N GLY A 258 -22.46 15.65 -8.37
CA GLY A 258 -22.45 14.81 -9.57
C GLY A 258 -22.45 15.58 -10.90
#